data_320b3d7c7e05200f7fe90cdc84ffc824
#
_entry.id   320b3d7c7e05200f7fe90cdc84ffc824
#
_cell.length_a   1.000
_cell.length_b   1.000
_cell.length_c   1.000
_cell.angle_alpha   90.00
_cell.angle_beta   90.00
_cell.angle_gamma   90.00
#
_symmetry.space_group_name_H-M   'P 1'
#
loop_
_entity.id
_entity.type
_entity.pdbx_description
1 polymer ?
#
loop_
_entity_poly.entity_id
_entity_poly.type
_entity_poly.pdbx_seq_one_letter_code
_entity_poly.pdbx_strand_id
1 'polypeptide(L)'
;MRSLARRHRDLGREIDELDELIAPLTQEINPALTELKGVGPEVAGQPLVTAGDNPDRLRSEAAFAMLCGAAPLPASSGRTHRHRLNRGGDRAANAALYRIVLCRLRWDPRTRTYMERRTNLAVSLGVGGCRGENAKVPS
;
A
#
# COMPACT_ATOMS: atom_id res chain seq x y z
N MET A 1 26.34 1.00 -22.90
CA MET A 1 26.58 1.08 -21.44
C MET A 1 26.68 2.51 -20.94
N ARG A 2 27.59 3.38 -21.44
CA ARG A 2 27.73 4.79 -20.95
C ARG A 2 26.46 5.65 -21.12
N SER A 3 25.68 5.45 -22.17
CA SER A 3 24.44 6.18 -22.44
C SER A 3 23.36 5.87 -21.39
N LEU A 4 23.16 4.58 -21.05
CA LEU A 4 22.20 4.15 -20.02
C LEU A 4 22.56 4.69 -18.63
N ALA A 5 23.85 4.65 -18.29
CA ALA A 5 24.31 5.18 -17.00
C ALA A 5 24.13 6.71 -16.89
N ARG A 6 24.27 7.43 -17.99
CA ARG A 6 23.99 8.87 -18.04
C ARG A 6 22.50 9.12 -17.83
N ARG A 7 21.64 8.46 -18.61
CA ARG A 7 20.18 8.59 -18.47
C ARG A 7 19.67 8.23 -17.08
N HIS A 8 20.21 7.18 -16.48
CA HIS A 8 19.85 6.81 -15.10
C HIS A 8 20.17 7.94 -14.11
N ARG A 9 21.34 8.57 -14.22
CA ARG A 9 21.71 9.70 -13.37
C ARG A 9 20.88 10.94 -13.62
N ASP A 10 20.54 11.22 -14.88
CA ASP A 10 19.74 12.38 -15.25
C ASP A 10 18.30 12.22 -14.71
N LEU A 11 17.71 11.03 -14.83
CA LEU A 11 16.41 10.71 -14.23
C LEU A 11 16.44 10.74 -12.70
N GLY A 12 17.54 10.30 -12.08
CA GLY A 12 17.70 10.41 -10.62
C GLY A 12 17.64 11.84 -10.14
N ARG A 13 18.35 12.76 -10.81
CA ARG A 13 18.30 14.19 -10.47
C ARG A 13 16.91 14.80 -10.67
N GLU A 14 16.23 14.45 -11.76
CA GLU A 14 14.88 14.91 -12.04
C GLU A 14 13.89 14.43 -10.95
N ILE A 15 14.03 13.19 -10.48
CA ILE A 15 13.23 12.66 -9.36
C ILE A 15 13.50 13.43 -8.07
N ASP A 16 14.78 13.69 -7.75
CA ASP A 16 15.15 14.43 -6.55
C ASP A 16 14.59 15.87 -6.58
N GLU A 17 14.68 16.54 -7.72
CA GLU A 17 14.11 17.88 -7.93
C GLU A 17 12.58 17.89 -7.75
N LEU A 18 11.87 16.88 -8.26
CA LEU A 18 10.43 16.75 -8.10
C LEU A 18 10.04 16.45 -6.64
N ASP A 19 10.80 15.62 -5.96
CA ASP A 19 10.59 15.30 -4.54
C ASP A 19 10.77 16.54 -3.66
N GLU A 20 11.74 17.41 -3.96
CA GLU A 20 11.93 18.71 -3.29
C GLU A 20 10.73 19.65 -3.46
N LEU A 21 10.03 19.59 -4.61
CA LEU A 21 8.81 20.37 -4.84
C LEU A 21 7.58 19.77 -4.15
N ILE A 22 7.47 18.45 -4.12
CA ILE A 22 6.32 17.74 -3.53
C ILE A 22 6.36 17.75 -2.00
N ALA A 23 7.56 17.66 -1.41
CA ALA A 23 7.73 17.54 0.03
C ALA A 23 7.05 18.69 0.83
N PRO A 24 7.26 19.98 0.52
CA PRO A 24 6.59 21.06 1.25
C PRO A 24 5.07 21.02 1.09
N LEU A 25 4.56 20.68 -0.10
CA LEU A 25 3.12 20.61 -0.35
C LEU A 25 2.46 19.48 0.47
N THR A 26 3.08 18.32 0.52
CA THR A 26 2.58 17.20 1.32
C THR A 26 2.64 17.48 2.81
N GLN A 27 3.68 18.18 3.25
CA GLN A 27 3.84 18.62 4.65
C GLN A 27 2.80 19.67 5.06
N GLU A 28 2.44 20.58 4.16
CA GLU A 28 1.41 21.59 4.41
C GLU A 28 0.02 20.99 4.53
N ILE A 29 -0.31 20.03 3.62
CA ILE A 29 -1.64 19.40 3.59
C ILE A 29 -1.83 18.43 4.76
N ASN A 30 -0.84 17.57 5.02
CA ASN A 30 -0.95 16.56 6.08
C ASN A 30 0.43 16.15 6.63
N PRO A 31 0.94 16.86 7.63
CA PRO A 31 2.23 16.55 8.24
C PRO A 31 2.29 15.16 8.87
N ALA A 32 1.19 14.67 9.43
CA ALA A 32 1.14 13.36 10.07
C ALA A 32 1.42 12.20 9.10
N LEU A 33 1.20 12.41 7.79
CA LEU A 33 1.46 11.39 6.78
C LEU A 33 2.97 11.22 6.54
N THR A 34 3.71 12.32 6.53
CA THR A 34 5.17 12.34 6.30
C THR A 34 5.97 11.89 7.53
N GLU A 35 5.39 11.99 8.73
CA GLU A 35 5.98 11.44 9.96
C GLU A 35 5.96 9.91 10.00
N LEU A 36 5.13 9.27 9.18
CA LEU A 36 5.03 7.83 9.14
C LEU A 36 6.29 7.23 8.49
N LYS A 37 6.95 6.34 9.21
CA LYS A 37 8.13 5.63 8.70
C LYS A 37 7.80 4.88 7.41
N GLY A 38 8.56 5.16 6.36
CA GLY A 38 8.40 4.54 5.05
C GLY A 38 7.44 5.28 4.11
N VAL A 39 7.05 6.49 4.47
CA VAL A 39 6.24 7.37 3.62
C VAL A 39 7.11 8.53 3.17
N GLY A 40 7.60 8.47 1.94
CA GLY A 40 8.30 9.59 1.28
C GLY A 40 7.33 10.55 0.61
N PRO A 41 7.82 11.71 0.10
CA PRO A 41 6.98 12.75 -0.51
C PRO A 41 6.07 12.23 -1.64
N GLU A 42 6.63 11.49 -2.59
CA GLU A 42 5.90 10.88 -3.71
C GLU A 42 4.79 9.95 -3.22
N VAL A 43 5.14 9.08 -2.26
CA VAL A 43 4.21 8.08 -1.72
C VAL A 43 3.12 8.73 -0.86
N ALA A 44 3.43 9.85 -0.18
CA ALA A 44 2.45 10.65 0.57
C ALA A 44 1.52 11.42 -0.37
N GLY A 45 2.06 11.99 -1.44
CA GLY A 45 1.30 12.79 -2.39
C GLY A 45 0.19 12.00 -3.08
N GLN A 46 0.43 10.75 -3.44
CA GLN A 46 -0.54 9.95 -4.18
C GLN A 46 -1.87 9.73 -3.42
N PRO A 47 -1.90 9.30 -2.15
CA PRO A 47 -3.14 9.24 -1.37
C PRO A 47 -3.85 10.59 -1.21
N LEU A 48 -3.09 11.69 -1.08
CA LEU A 48 -3.66 13.04 -0.98
C LEU A 48 -4.37 13.45 -2.27
N VAL A 49 -3.72 13.23 -3.43
CA VAL A 49 -4.33 13.49 -4.74
C VAL A 49 -5.59 12.64 -4.95
N THR A 50 -5.55 11.36 -4.55
CA THR A 50 -6.70 10.46 -4.67
C THR A 50 -7.83 10.86 -3.73
N ALA A 51 -7.52 11.36 -2.53
CA ALA A 51 -8.50 11.89 -1.59
C ALA A 51 -9.21 13.13 -2.15
N GLY A 52 -8.45 14.01 -2.82
CA GLY A 52 -8.94 15.27 -3.39
C GLY A 52 -9.40 16.26 -2.32
N ASP A 53 -10.02 17.34 -2.76
CA ASP A 53 -10.42 18.45 -1.90
C ASP A 53 -11.79 18.27 -1.20
N ASN A 54 -12.39 17.07 -1.31
CA ASN A 54 -13.70 16.82 -0.73
C ASN A 54 -13.60 15.92 0.52
N PRO A 55 -13.46 16.51 1.74
CA PRO A 55 -13.38 15.76 2.99
C PRO A 55 -14.64 14.95 3.30
N ASP A 56 -15.80 15.40 2.81
CA ASP A 56 -17.07 14.70 3.02
C ASP A 56 -17.15 13.35 2.31
N ARG A 57 -16.33 13.15 1.31
CA ARG A 57 -16.20 11.88 0.59
C ARG A 57 -15.52 10.80 1.43
N LEU A 58 -14.60 11.19 2.32
CA LEU A 58 -13.77 10.30 3.11
C LEU A 58 -14.17 10.28 4.59
N ARG A 59 -15.42 9.98 4.87
CA ARG A 59 -15.99 9.97 6.24
C ARG A 59 -15.48 8.83 7.12
N SER A 60 -14.79 7.84 6.55
CA SER A 60 -14.32 6.68 7.30
C SER A 60 -13.09 6.03 6.62
N GLU A 61 -12.33 5.29 7.42
CA GLU A 61 -11.25 4.44 6.92
C GLU A 61 -11.73 3.45 5.84
N ALA A 62 -12.93 2.89 6.01
CA ALA A 62 -13.54 1.99 5.03
C ALA A 62 -13.80 2.68 3.68
N ALA A 63 -14.25 3.95 3.68
CA ALA A 63 -14.45 4.72 2.47
C ALA A 63 -13.13 4.96 1.71
N PHE A 64 -12.06 5.29 2.44
CA PHE A 64 -10.73 5.43 1.86
C PHE A 64 -10.19 4.08 1.32
N ALA A 65 -10.35 2.99 2.07
CA ALA A 65 -9.97 1.66 1.61
C ALA A 65 -10.73 1.21 0.34
N MET A 66 -12.00 1.58 0.23
CA MET A 66 -12.80 1.35 -0.99
C MET A 66 -12.28 2.18 -2.16
N LEU A 67 -11.99 3.45 -1.93
CA LEU A 67 -11.45 4.36 -2.96
C LEU A 67 -10.11 3.87 -3.50
N CYS A 68 -9.22 3.41 -2.62
CA CYS A 68 -7.92 2.83 -3.00
C CYS A 68 -8.00 1.39 -3.53
N GLY A 69 -9.17 0.77 -3.58
CA GLY A 69 -9.32 -0.61 -3.99
C GLY A 69 -8.73 -1.64 -3.03
N ALA A 70 -8.40 -1.23 -1.81
CA ALA A 70 -7.84 -2.11 -0.78
C ALA A 70 -8.90 -2.91 -0.04
N ALA A 71 -10.15 -2.40 0.03
CA ALA A 71 -11.26 -3.12 0.64
C ALA A 71 -11.81 -4.18 -0.30
N PRO A 72 -11.98 -5.45 0.16
CA PRO A 72 -12.58 -6.50 -0.65
C PRO A 72 -14.08 -6.26 -0.83
N LEU A 73 -14.59 -6.60 -2.01
CA LEU A 73 -16.02 -6.53 -2.31
C LEU A 73 -16.71 -7.83 -1.89
N PRO A 74 -17.85 -7.77 -1.17
CA PRO A 74 -18.63 -8.97 -0.87
C PRO A 74 -19.17 -9.57 -2.17
N ALA A 75 -19.00 -10.87 -2.31
CA ALA A 75 -19.50 -11.66 -3.44
C ALA A 75 -20.25 -12.89 -2.94
N SER A 76 -21.07 -12.66 -1.90
CA SER A 76 -21.83 -13.71 -1.23
C SER A 76 -23.13 -14.01 -1.96
N SER A 77 -23.50 -15.29 -2.02
CA SER A 77 -24.82 -15.73 -2.44
C SER A 77 -25.33 -16.79 -1.44
N GLY A 78 -26.41 -16.48 -0.72
CA GLY A 78 -27.01 -17.41 0.23
C GLY A 78 -26.06 -17.86 1.34
N ARG A 79 -25.72 -19.13 1.38
CA ARG A 79 -24.89 -19.74 2.45
C ARG A 79 -23.39 -19.53 2.30
N THR A 80 -22.92 -18.93 1.19
CA THR A 80 -21.49 -18.81 0.91
C THR A 80 -21.03 -17.39 1.09
N HIS A 81 -20.15 -17.14 2.06
CA HIS A 81 -19.47 -15.87 2.27
C HIS A 81 -18.16 -15.84 1.47
N ARG A 82 -18.15 -15.09 0.38
CA ARG A 82 -16.97 -14.89 -0.46
C ARG A 82 -16.68 -13.41 -0.64
N HIS A 83 -15.43 -13.10 -0.88
CA HIS A 83 -14.98 -11.76 -1.22
C HIS A 83 -14.22 -11.81 -2.54
N ARG A 84 -14.33 -10.73 -3.32
CA ARG A 84 -13.57 -10.55 -4.56
C ARG A 84 -12.74 -9.29 -4.49
N LEU A 85 -11.71 -9.22 -5.32
CA LEU A 85 -10.90 -8.03 -5.46
C LEU A 85 -11.74 -6.84 -5.93
N ASN A 86 -11.51 -5.67 -5.31
CA ASN A 86 -12.05 -4.41 -5.79
C ASN A 86 -11.18 -3.90 -6.96
N ARG A 87 -11.67 -4.06 -8.18
CA ARG A 87 -10.98 -3.56 -9.38
C ARG A 87 -11.35 -2.13 -9.75
N GLY A 88 -12.33 -1.53 -9.06
CA GLY A 88 -12.82 -0.18 -9.33
C GLY A 88 -12.11 0.92 -8.55
N GLY A 89 -11.14 0.57 -7.68
CA GLY A 89 -10.37 1.56 -6.93
C GLY A 89 -9.23 2.20 -7.73
N ASP A 90 -8.72 3.29 -7.19
CA ASP A 90 -7.55 3.99 -7.75
C ASP A 90 -6.30 3.11 -7.65
N ARG A 91 -5.73 2.76 -8.81
CA ARG A 91 -4.56 1.88 -8.91
C ARG A 91 -3.28 2.55 -8.40
N ALA A 92 -3.14 3.86 -8.58
CA ALA A 92 -1.95 4.59 -8.16
C ALA A 92 -1.94 4.70 -6.63
N ALA A 93 -3.08 5.02 -6.01
CA ALA A 93 -3.22 4.99 -4.55
C ALA A 93 -3.01 3.59 -3.98
N ASN A 94 -3.54 2.55 -4.62
CA ASN A 94 -3.29 1.16 -4.21
C ASN A 94 -1.80 0.80 -4.24
N ALA A 95 -1.09 1.19 -5.30
CA ALA A 95 0.35 0.96 -5.43
C ALA A 95 1.15 1.74 -4.38
N ALA A 96 0.74 2.96 -4.04
CA ALA A 96 1.35 3.76 -2.97
C ALA A 96 1.18 3.07 -1.61
N LEU A 97 -0.05 2.66 -1.26
CA LEU A 97 -0.33 1.91 -0.03
C LEU A 97 0.47 0.61 0.05
N TYR A 98 0.58 -0.11 -1.06
CA TYR A 98 1.38 -1.34 -1.12
C TYR A 98 2.86 -1.07 -0.81
N ARG A 99 3.45 -0.01 -1.39
CA ARG A 99 4.84 0.40 -1.10
C ARG A 99 5.03 0.74 0.38
N ILE A 100 4.09 1.49 0.98
CA ILE A 100 4.11 1.79 2.42
C ILE A 100 4.11 0.51 3.25
N VAL A 101 3.21 -0.42 2.95
CA VAL A 101 3.11 -1.69 3.68
C VAL A 101 4.40 -2.51 3.57
N LEU A 102 4.97 -2.62 2.36
CA LEU A 102 6.24 -3.35 2.16
C LEU A 102 7.39 -2.74 2.97
N CYS A 103 7.51 -1.41 2.95
CA CYS A 103 8.53 -0.71 3.74
C CYS A 103 8.33 -0.96 5.24
N ARG A 104 7.09 -0.82 5.73
CA ARG A 104 6.77 -1.03 7.14
C ARG A 104 6.95 -2.48 7.59
N LEU A 105 6.64 -3.46 6.76
CA LEU A 105 6.90 -4.87 7.06
C LEU A 105 8.39 -5.14 7.29
N ARG A 106 9.26 -4.39 6.62
CA ARG A 106 10.71 -4.54 6.79
C ARG A 106 11.22 -3.93 8.10
N TRP A 107 10.66 -2.80 8.54
CA TRP A 107 11.24 -1.97 9.60
C TRP A 107 10.35 -1.75 10.82
N ASP A 108 9.02 -1.90 10.70
CA ASP A 108 8.07 -1.61 11.77
C ASP A 108 7.62 -2.91 12.48
N PRO A 109 7.97 -3.09 13.76
CA PRO A 109 7.58 -4.29 14.52
C PRO A 109 6.05 -4.44 14.64
N ARG A 110 5.31 -3.33 14.77
CA ARG A 110 3.85 -3.35 14.89
C ARG A 110 3.20 -3.95 13.66
N THR A 111 3.66 -3.55 12.48
CA THR A 111 3.16 -4.07 11.19
C THR A 111 3.48 -5.55 11.03
N ARG A 112 4.67 -5.99 11.43
CA ARG A 112 5.05 -7.42 11.42
C ARG A 112 4.17 -8.25 12.34
N THR A 113 4.01 -7.83 13.59
CA THR A 113 3.15 -8.54 14.56
C THR A 113 1.70 -8.62 14.08
N TYR A 114 1.18 -7.54 13.49
CA TYR A 114 -0.17 -7.55 12.90
C TYR A 114 -0.27 -8.58 11.77
N MET A 115 0.69 -8.61 10.86
CA MET A 115 0.71 -9.55 9.74
C MET A 115 0.79 -11.00 10.21
N GLU A 116 1.69 -11.31 11.16
CA GLU A 116 1.83 -12.64 11.75
C GLU A 116 0.52 -13.12 12.38
N ARG A 117 -0.11 -12.26 13.19
CA ARG A 117 -1.41 -12.56 13.80
C ARG A 117 -2.49 -12.84 12.77
N ARG A 118 -2.57 -12.04 11.70
CA ARG A 118 -3.56 -12.23 10.63
C ARG A 118 -3.29 -13.48 9.80
N THR A 119 -2.03 -13.79 9.54
CA THR A 119 -1.63 -15.01 8.82
C THR A 119 -1.95 -16.25 9.64
N ASN A 120 -1.62 -16.25 10.93
CA ASN A 120 -1.93 -17.37 11.82
C ASN A 120 -3.45 -17.60 11.95
N LEU A 121 -4.22 -16.53 12.04
CA LEU A 121 -5.69 -16.62 12.04
C LEU A 121 -6.22 -17.20 10.73
N ALA A 122 -5.71 -16.78 9.58
CA ALA A 122 -6.10 -17.30 8.28
C ALA A 122 -5.77 -18.80 8.14
N VAL A 123 -4.61 -19.23 8.63
CA VAL A 123 -4.21 -20.64 8.65
C VAL A 123 -5.13 -21.44 9.57
N SER A 124 -5.44 -20.94 10.76
CA SER A 124 -6.32 -21.63 11.72
C SER A 124 -7.76 -21.79 11.23
N LEU A 125 -8.23 -20.85 10.40
CA LEU A 125 -9.57 -20.88 9.80
C LEU A 125 -9.63 -21.68 8.48
N GLY A 126 -8.52 -22.32 8.05
CA GLY A 126 -8.46 -23.08 6.81
C GLY A 126 -8.60 -22.27 5.52
N VAL A 127 -8.46 -20.94 5.58
CA VAL A 127 -8.58 -20.04 4.43
C VAL A 127 -7.29 -19.99 3.58
N GLY A 128 -6.23 -20.67 4.02
CA GLY A 128 -4.90 -20.72 3.40
C GLY A 128 -4.72 -21.87 2.41
N GLY A 129 -5.67 -22.13 1.54
CA GLY A 129 -5.53 -23.15 0.49
C GLY A 129 -4.82 -22.64 -0.75
N CYS A 130 -3.50 -22.57 -0.73
CA CYS A 130 -2.56 -22.72 -1.86
C CYS A 130 -1.14 -22.64 -1.30
N ARG A 131 -0.74 -23.64 -0.55
CA ARG A 131 0.69 -23.84 -0.25
C ARG A 131 1.16 -25.05 -1.04
N GLY A 132 1.93 -24.79 -2.10
CA GLY A 132 2.70 -25.83 -2.75
C GLY A 132 3.59 -26.53 -1.71
N GLU A 133 3.33 -27.80 -1.52
CA GLU A 133 4.27 -28.72 -0.87
C GLU A 133 5.58 -28.66 -1.65
N ASN A 134 6.62 -28.15 -1.02
CA ASN A 134 8.00 -28.61 -1.23
C ASN A 134 8.96 -27.83 -0.33
N ALA A 135 9.13 -28.29 0.88
CA ALA A 135 10.35 -28.10 1.62
C ALA A 135 10.61 -29.36 2.45
N LYS A 136 11.16 -30.41 1.79
CA LYS A 136 11.94 -31.44 2.47
C LYS A 136 13.20 -30.77 2.97
N VAL A 137 13.32 -30.67 4.27
CA VAL A 137 14.59 -30.43 4.95
C VAL A 137 15.28 -31.80 5.07
N PRO A 138 16.50 -31.97 4.56
CA PRO A 138 17.29 -33.17 4.87
C PRO A 138 17.92 -33.04 6.25
N SER A 139 17.96 -34.16 6.93
CA SER A 139 18.64 -34.48 8.18
C SER A 139 20.11 -34.08 8.22
#